data_8967d54948b060c0fe6fec613911f6da
#
_entry.id   8967d54948b060c0fe6fec613911f6da
#
_cell.length_a   1.000
_cell.length_b   1.000
_cell.length_c   1.000
_cell.angle_alpha   90.00
_cell.angle_beta   90.00
_cell.angle_gamma   90.00
#
_symmetry.space_group_name_H-M   'P 1'
#
loop_
_entity.id
_entity.type
_entity.pdbx_description
1 polymer ?
#
loop_
_entity_poly.entity_id
_entity_poly.type
_entity_poly.pdbx_seq_one_letter_code
_entity_poly.pdbx_strand_id
1 'polypeptide(L)'
;WESRYPLSLKDNCLVHYVKELEEMGVASLKLEGRMKRPEYVATVTGVYRKAIDEGQVTPEMMDALYTAFNRQGFTNGYYTNRIDLKMFGTREDTRDDPRWLQQARQTYESGETSLVNIQFQCAVTVDGCSLAVIDPEGRRCSINGPRPELAQNVPLSGQVLSQWLSKTGGTPYRCTEIRT
;
A
#
# COMPACT_ATOMS: atom_id res chain seq x y z
N TRP A 1 -27.59 -25.00 21.17
CA TRP A 1 -26.73 -23.96 20.50
C TRP A 1 -26.87 -22.68 21.31
N GLU A 2 -25.89 -22.38 22.12
CA GLU A 2 -25.86 -21.17 22.97
C GLU A 2 -25.32 -19.94 22.21
N SER A 3 -24.91 -20.09 20.99
CA SER A 3 -24.36 -18.97 20.21
C SER A 3 -25.44 -18.06 19.66
N ARG A 4 -25.32 -16.75 19.92
CA ARG A 4 -26.16 -15.70 19.34
C ARG A 4 -26.11 -15.65 17.80
N TYR A 5 -25.05 -16.19 17.21
CA TYR A 5 -24.79 -16.18 15.76
C TYR A 5 -24.40 -17.58 15.26
N PRO A 6 -25.33 -18.55 15.22
CA PRO A 6 -25.00 -19.95 14.93
C PRO A 6 -24.52 -20.21 13.51
N LEU A 7 -24.77 -19.28 12.57
CA LEU A 7 -24.33 -19.37 11.17
C LEU A 7 -23.10 -18.50 10.88
N SER A 8 -22.38 -18.04 11.90
CA SER A 8 -21.18 -17.25 11.70
C SER A 8 -20.04 -18.13 11.20
N LEU A 9 -19.55 -17.87 10.00
CA LEU A 9 -18.34 -18.51 9.48
C LEU A 9 -17.08 -17.84 10.04
N LYS A 10 -16.02 -18.62 10.17
CA LYS A 10 -14.65 -18.11 10.34
C LYS A 10 -14.27 -17.25 9.14
N ASP A 11 -13.35 -16.33 9.35
CA ASP A 11 -12.87 -15.50 8.25
C ASP A 11 -12.05 -16.33 7.26
N ASN A 12 -12.34 -16.14 5.95
CA ASN A 12 -11.60 -16.81 4.91
C ASN A 12 -10.19 -16.23 4.82
N CYS A 13 -9.17 -17.09 4.94
CA CYS A 13 -7.78 -16.69 4.86
C CYS A 13 -7.01 -17.61 3.91
N LEU A 14 -6.49 -17.03 2.84
CA LEU A 14 -5.75 -17.75 1.80
C LEU A 14 -4.27 -17.32 1.75
N VAL A 15 -3.75 -16.70 2.80
CA VAL A 15 -2.38 -16.19 2.82
C VAL A 15 -1.34 -17.25 2.51
N HIS A 16 -1.54 -18.49 2.98
CA HIS A 16 -0.65 -19.62 2.69
C HIS A 16 -0.70 -20.11 1.23
N TYR A 17 -1.71 -19.69 0.48
CA TYR A 17 -1.93 -20.10 -0.91
C TYR A 17 -1.58 -18.98 -1.91
N VAL A 18 -1.02 -17.88 -1.44
CA VAL A 18 -0.73 -16.71 -2.30
C VAL A 18 0.19 -17.09 -3.45
N LYS A 19 1.24 -17.85 -3.17
CA LYS A 19 2.18 -18.33 -4.20
C LYS A 19 1.53 -19.26 -5.21
N GLU A 20 0.72 -20.19 -4.75
CA GLU A 20 -0.04 -21.10 -5.63
C GLU A 20 -1.02 -20.31 -6.52
N LEU A 21 -1.72 -19.32 -5.95
CA LEU A 21 -2.61 -18.44 -6.71
C LEU A 21 -1.86 -17.63 -7.78
N GLU A 22 -0.69 -17.14 -7.47
CA GLU A 22 0.17 -16.43 -8.42
C GLU A 22 0.62 -17.36 -9.56
N GLU A 23 1.08 -18.57 -9.24
CA GLU A 23 1.48 -19.60 -10.22
C GLU A 23 0.31 -20.01 -11.12
N MET A 24 -0.94 -19.98 -10.61
CA MET A 24 -2.15 -20.21 -11.40
C MET A 24 -2.53 -19.03 -12.29
N GLY A 25 -1.82 -17.90 -12.21
CA GLY A 25 -2.05 -16.71 -13.03
C GLY A 25 -3.08 -15.73 -12.45
N VAL A 26 -3.39 -15.80 -11.15
CA VAL A 26 -4.26 -14.82 -10.48
C VAL A 26 -3.54 -13.47 -10.40
N ALA A 27 -4.06 -12.47 -11.12
CA ALA A 27 -3.42 -11.16 -11.26
C ALA A 27 -3.64 -10.24 -10.05
N SER A 28 -4.70 -10.45 -9.26
CA SER A 28 -4.99 -9.61 -8.08
C SER A 28 -5.83 -10.35 -7.04
N LEU A 29 -5.65 -9.97 -5.78
CA LEU A 29 -6.41 -10.47 -4.65
C LEU A 29 -7.29 -9.36 -4.09
N LYS A 30 -8.58 -9.64 -3.91
CA LYS A 30 -9.51 -8.73 -3.25
C LYS A 30 -9.55 -9.03 -1.76
N LEU A 31 -9.14 -8.06 -0.95
CA LEU A 31 -9.25 -8.10 0.50
C LEU A 31 -10.54 -7.39 0.92
N GLU A 32 -11.35 -8.05 1.75
CA GLU A 32 -12.62 -7.48 2.21
C GLU A 32 -12.45 -6.81 3.57
N GLY A 33 -12.68 -5.51 3.60
CA GLY A 33 -12.54 -4.68 4.80
C GLY A 33 -13.77 -3.82 5.11
N ARG A 34 -14.92 -4.11 4.49
CA ARG A 34 -16.16 -3.36 4.73
C ARG A 34 -16.53 -3.37 6.21
N MET A 35 -16.84 -2.21 6.76
CA MET A 35 -17.16 -2.03 8.18
C MET A 35 -16.00 -2.35 9.14
N LYS A 36 -14.79 -2.48 8.63
CA LYS A 36 -13.57 -2.65 9.43
C LYS A 36 -12.85 -1.32 9.60
N ARG A 37 -12.04 -1.25 10.65
CA ARG A 37 -11.18 -0.08 10.90
C ARG A 37 -10.04 -0.01 9.90
N PRO A 38 -9.48 1.19 9.65
CA PRO A 38 -8.30 1.34 8.78
C PRO A 38 -7.12 0.46 9.22
N GLU A 39 -6.92 0.28 10.53
CA GLU A 39 -5.87 -0.56 11.10
C GLU A 39 -5.98 -2.03 10.65
N TYR A 40 -7.21 -2.55 10.59
CA TYR A 40 -7.44 -3.89 10.05
C TYR A 40 -7.01 -3.97 8.58
N VAL A 41 -7.45 -3.01 7.76
CA VAL A 41 -7.14 -2.99 6.33
C VAL A 41 -5.62 -2.88 6.13
N ALA A 42 -4.95 -1.99 6.87
CA ALA A 42 -3.51 -1.81 6.81
C ALA A 42 -2.76 -3.11 7.18
N THR A 43 -3.13 -3.76 8.29
CA THR A 43 -2.49 -4.99 8.74
C THR A 43 -2.68 -6.12 7.74
N VAL A 44 -3.92 -6.37 7.31
CA VAL A 44 -4.22 -7.48 6.38
C VAL A 44 -3.53 -7.25 5.04
N THR A 45 -3.61 -6.04 4.49
CA THR A 45 -2.95 -5.71 3.21
C THR A 45 -1.43 -5.83 3.33
N GLY A 46 -0.85 -5.34 4.43
CA GLY A 46 0.58 -5.44 4.69
C GLY A 46 1.07 -6.89 4.77
N VAL A 47 0.35 -7.76 5.48
CA VAL A 47 0.68 -9.19 5.58
C VAL A 47 0.59 -9.87 4.22
N TYR A 48 -0.49 -9.67 3.45
CA TYR A 48 -0.62 -10.27 2.13
C TYR A 48 0.44 -9.75 1.15
N ARG A 49 0.74 -8.44 1.19
CA ARG A 49 1.81 -7.86 0.37
C ARG A 49 3.17 -8.50 0.69
N LYS A 50 3.48 -8.62 1.99
CA LYS A 50 4.73 -9.24 2.45
C LYS A 50 4.81 -10.72 2.06
N ALA A 51 3.71 -11.47 2.19
CA ALA A 51 3.65 -12.87 1.76
C ALA A 51 3.90 -13.04 0.25
N ILE A 52 3.42 -12.11 -0.58
CA ILE A 52 3.70 -12.11 -2.03
C ILE A 52 5.18 -11.81 -2.27
N ASP A 53 5.74 -10.78 -1.66
CA ASP A 53 7.11 -10.32 -1.90
C ASP A 53 8.15 -11.31 -1.42
N GLU A 54 7.92 -11.97 -0.27
CA GLU A 54 8.84 -12.92 0.35
C GLU A 54 8.59 -14.38 -0.09
N GLY A 55 7.45 -14.67 -0.69
CA GLY A 55 7.06 -16.02 -1.11
C GLY A 55 6.83 -17.00 0.02
N GLN A 56 6.69 -16.52 1.26
CA GLN A 56 6.49 -17.34 2.47
C GLN A 56 5.60 -16.63 3.49
N VAL A 57 5.03 -17.40 4.40
CA VAL A 57 4.22 -16.92 5.51
C VAL A 57 4.88 -17.29 6.82
N THR A 58 5.19 -16.30 7.65
CA THR A 58 5.82 -16.51 8.95
C THR A 58 4.79 -16.60 10.08
N PRO A 59 5.17 -17.18 11.27
CA PRO A 59 4.31 -17.15 12.44
C PRO A 59 3.86 -15.74 12.83
N GLU A 60 4.75 -14.75 12.74
CA GLU A 60 4.46 -13.35 13.08
C GLU A 60 3.41 -12.74 12.15
N MET A 61 3.42 -13.11 10.87
CA MET A 61 2.37 -12.72 9.92
C MET A 61 1.01 -13.29 10.33
N MET A 62 0.98 -14.55 10.75
CA MET A 62 -0.26 -15.19 11.23
C MET A 62 -0.75 -14.55 12.52
N ASP A 63 0.14 -14.26 13.47
CA ASP A 63 -0.20 -13.57 14.71
C ASP A 63 -0.78 -12.18 14.45
N ALA A 64 -0.21 -11.45 13.50
CA ALA A 64 -0.75 -10.15 13.07
C ALA A 64 -2.17 -10.27 12.51
N LEU A 65 -2.45 -11.27 11.67
CA LEU A 65 -3.80 -11.52 11.15
C LEU A 65 -4.77 -11.90 12.27
N TYR A 66 -4.36 -12.77 13.20
CA TYR A 66 -5.18 -13.14 14.36
C TYR A 66 -5.50 -11.93 15.25
N THR A 67 -4.53 -11.06 15.48
CA THR A 67 -4.70 -9.86 16.30
C THR A 67 -5.58 -8.83 15.62
N ALA A 68 -5.48 -8.69 14.29
CA ALA A 68 -6.23 -7.71 13.53
C ALA A 68 -7.75 -7.95 13.61
N PHE A 69 -8.19 -9.16 13.39
CA PHE A 69 -9.57 -9.60 13.58
C PHE A 69 -9.74 -11.06 13.13
N ASN A 70 -10.38 -11.88 13.95
CA ASN A 70 -10.84 -13.18 13.50
C ASN A 70 -12.08 -13.62 14.30
N ARG A 71 -12.82 -14.59 13.75
CA ARG A 71 -13.98 -15.23 14.40
C ARG A 71 -13.59 -16.61 14.87
N GLN A 72 -12.71 -16.67 15.88
CA GLN A 72 -12.13 -17.92 16.41
C GLN A 72 -11.31 -18.69 15.38
N GLY A 73 -10.49 -17.97 14.64
CA GLY A 73 -9.59 -18.52 13.65
C GLY A 73 -10.04 -18.30 12.21
N PHE A 74 -9.32 -18.94 11.33
CA PHE A 74 -9.50 -18.80 9.90
C PHE A 74 -10.02 -20.09 9.27
N THR A 75 -10.58 -19.95 8.06
CA THR A 75 -10.95 -21.08 7.21
C THR A 75 -10.40 -20.88 5.80
N ASN A 76 -10.07 -21.98 5.14
CA ASN A 76 -9.77 -22.07 3.71
C ASN A 76 -10.68 -23.10 3.02
N GLY A 77 -11.77 -23.46 3.69
CA GLY A 77 -12.63 -24.59 3.29
C GLY A 77 -13.19 -24.45 1.88
N TYR A 78 -13.53 -23.24 1.44
CA TYR A 78 -13.99 -22.99 0.08
C TYR A 78 -12.89 -23.25 -0.96
N TYR A 79 -11.67 -22.84 -0.68
CA TYR A 79 -10.54 -23.04 -1.59
C TYR A 79 -10.14 -24.50 -1.69
N THR A 80 -10.12 -25.21 -0.55
CA THR A 80 -9.70 -26.62 -0.49
C THR A 80 -10.85 -27.61 -0.75
N ASN A 81 -12.06 -27.11 -1.05
CA ASN A 81 -13.29 -27.90 -1.21
C ASN A 81 -13.61 -28.80 0.01
N ARG A 82 -13.29 -28.30 1.22
CA ARG A 82 -13.59 -28.97 2.49
C ARG A 82 -14.63 -28.17 3.26
N ILE A 83 -15.88 -28.29 2.80
CA ILE A 83 -17.01 -27.55 3.35
C ILE A 83 -17.63 -28.40 4.47
N ASP A 84 -17.29 -28.06 5.73
CA ASP A 84 -17.77 -28.78 6.91
C ASP A 84 -18.06 -27.84 8.10
N LEU A 85 -18.46 -28.42 9.22
CA LEU A 85 -18.77 -27.67 10.45
C LEU A 85 -17.57 -26.92 11.05
N LYS A 86 -16.33 -27.26 10.71
CA LYS A 86 -15.13 -26.59 11.19
C LYS A 86 -14.97 -25.19 10.61
N MET A 87 -15.71 -24.88 9.54
CA MET A 87 -15.76 -23.53 8.97
C MET A 87 -16.53 -22.54 9.82
N PHE A 88 -17.37 -23.01 10.75
CA PHE A 88 -18.14 -22.15 11.65
C PHE A 88 -17.28 -21.68 12.83
N GLY A 89 -17.45 -20.43 13.20
CA GLY A 89 -16.83 -19.80 14.36
C GLY A 89 -17.85 -19.09 15.22
N THR A 90 -17.46 -18.73 16.41
CA THR A 90 -18.26 -17.87 17.30
C THR A 90 -17.76 -16.44 17.20
N ARG A 91 -18.67 -15.48 17.13
CA ARG A 91 -18.30 -14.07 17.24
C ARG A 91 -18.18 -13.74 18.72
N GLU A 92 -16.96 -13.51 19.17
CA GLU A 92 -16.68 -12.95 20.48
C GLU A 92 -16.48 -11.43 20.35
N ASP A 93 -16.93 -10.68 21.36
CA ASP A 93 -16.62 -9.26 21.47
C ASP A 93 -15.17 -9.12 21.96
N THR A 94 -14.22 -9.27 21.05
CA THR A 94 -12.80 -9.07 21.33
C THR A 94 -12.54 -7.57 21.48
N ARG A 95 -11.91 -7.20 22.60
CA ARG A 95 -11.37 -5.84 22.76
C ARG A 95 -10.12 -5.72 21.90
N ASP A 96 -10.06 -4.64 21.12
CA ASP A 96 -8.86 -4.34 20.34
C ASP A 96 -7.64 -4.12 21.26
N ASP A 97 -6.50 -4.70 20.90
CA ASP A 97 -5.23 -4.41 21.58
C ASP A 97 -4.77 -2.98 21.21
N PRO A 98 -4.65 -2.07 22.19
CA PRO A 98 -4.20 -0.70 21.95
C PRO A 98 -2.80 -0.62 21.30
N ARG A 99 -1.90 -1.57 21.61
CA ARG A 99 -0.54 -1.61 21.05
C ARG A 99 -0.58 -1.95 19.56
N TRP A 100 -1.38 -2.95 19.20
CA TRP A 100 -1.60 -3.30 17.81
C TRP A 100 -2.20 -2.14 17.02
N LEU A 101 -3.22 -1.46 17.57
CA LEU A 101 -3.84 -0.30 16.91
C LEU A 101 -2.81 0.80 16.64
N GLN A 102 -1.95 1.10 17.62
CA GLN A 102 -0.91 2.11 17.47
C GLN A 102 0.12 1.72 16.39
N GLN A 103 0.59 0.47 16.40
CA GLN A 103 1.52 -0.02 15.39
C GLN A 103 0.92 0.01 13.99
N ALA A 104 -0.32 -0.47 13.84
CA ALA A 104 -1.00 -0.45 12.56
C ALA A 104 -1.20 0.98 12.02
N ARG A 105 -1.52 1.96 12.88
CA ARG A 105 -1.62 3.38 12.50
C ARG A 105 -0.32 3.94 11.97
N GLN A 106 0.79 3.63 12.62
CA GLN A 106 2.11 4.10 12.18
C GLN A 106 2.42 3.69 10.74
N THR A 107 1.90 2.56 10.25
CA THR A 107 2.16 2.10 8.89
C THR A 107 1.55 2.98 7.80
N TYR A 108 0.52 3.75 8.10
CA TYR A 108 -0.15 4.61 7.11
C TYR A 108 -0.18 6.11 7.49
N GLU A 109 -0.01 6.45 8.78
CA GLU A 109 0.04 7.85 9.24
C GLU A 109 1.44 8.46 9.10
N SER A 110 2.49 7.65 9.15
CA SER A 110 3.89 8.14 9.07
C SER A 110 4.23 8.78 7.72
N GLY A 111 3.40 8.63 6.71
CA GLY A 111 3.64 9.19 5.38
C GLY A 111 4.83 8.58 4.63
N GLU A 112 5.55 7.64 5.23
CA GLU A 112 6.65 6.89 4.61
C GLU A 112 6.18 5.69 3.76
N THR A 113 4.94 5.73 3.32
CA THR A 113 4.43 4.75 2.35
C THR A 113 5.26 4.79 1.09
N SER A 114 5.51 3.62 0.51
CA SER A 114 6.30 3.35 -0.69
C SER A 114 6.13 4.43 -1.76
N LEU A 115 6.90 5.52 -1.63
CA LEU A 115 6.91 6.57 -2.61
C LEU A 115 7.67 6.08 -3.83
N VAL A 116 7.11 6.27 -5.01
CA VAL A 116 7.77 5.98 -6.26
C VAL A 116 8.89 7.01 -6.46
N ASN A 117 10.12 6.56 -6.56
CA ASN A 117 11.25 7.44 -6.84
C ASN A 117 11.13 7.98 -8.26
N ILE A 118 11.31 9.29 -8.42
CA ILE A 118 11.28 9.94 -9.72
C ILE A 118 12.46 10.88 -9.87
N GLN A 119 12.83 11.11 -11.13
CA GLN A 119 13.83 12.11 -11.51
C GLN A 119 13.15 13.20 -12.34
N PHE A 120 13.54 14.45 -12.10
CA PHE A 120 13.13 15.58 -12.91
C PHE A 120 14.25 16.01 -13.86
N GLN A 121 13.87 16.36 -15.09
CA GLN A 121 14.71 17.09 -16.03
C GLN A 121 13.97 18.37 -16.40
N CYS A 122 14.56 19.50 -16.07
CA CYS A 122 13.99 20.82 -16.34
C CYS A 122 14.95 21.63 -17.20
N ALA A 123 14.46 22.20 -18.29
CA ALA A 123 15.22 23.15 -19.09
C ALA A 123 14.43 24.45 -19.18
N VAL A 124 15.10 25.56 -18.92
CA VAL A 124 14.57 26.92 -19.08
C VAL A 124 15.52 27.69 -20.00
N THR A 125 15.03 28.07 -21.17
CA THR A 125 15.77 28.81 -22.20
C THR A 125 15.01 30.08 -22.58
N VAL A 126 15.62 30.94 -23.35
CA VAL A 126 14.96 32.16 -23.87
C VAL A 126 13.77 31.88 -24.78
N ASP A 127 13.71 30.68 -25.35
CA ASP A 127 12.67 30.28 -26.30
C ASP A 127 11.51 29.52 -25.66
N GLY A 128 11.70 28.96 -24.44
CA GLY A 128 10.69 28.20 -23.75
C GLY A 128 11.21 27.47 -22.54
N CYS A 129 10.33 26.75 -21.88
CA CYS A 129 10.70 25.84 -20.80
C CYS A 129 10.11 24.45 -21.02
N SER A 130 10.78 23.43 -20.48
CA SER A 130 10.30 22.07 -20.51
C SER A 130 10.57 21.37 -19.17
N LEU A 131 9.67 20.48 -18.80
CA LEU A 131 9.81 19.62 -17.62
C LEU A 131 9.53 18.18 -18.05
N ALA A 132 10.43 17.28 -17.69
CA ALA A 132 10.21 15.85 -17.84
C ALA A 132 10.36 15.16 -16.49
N VAL A 133 9.54 14.13 -16.29
CA VAL A 133 9.57 13.21 -15.15
C VAL A 133 9.93 11.83 -15.66
N ILE A 134 10.85 11.17 -14.97
CA ILE A 134 11.33 9.84 -15.33
C ILE A 134 11.17 8.95 -14.09
N ASP A 135 10.53 7.80 -14.25
CA ASP A 135 10.37 6.81 -13.19
C ASP A 135 11.53 5.78 -13.18
N PRO A 136 11.57 4.86 -12.17
CA PRO A 136 12.63 3.85 -12.07
C PRO A 136 12.68 2.88 -13.26
N GLU A 137 11.55 2.67 -13.95
CA GLU A 137 11.45 1.82 -15.13
C GLU A 137 11.86 2.55 -16.42
N GLY A 138 12.25 3.83 -16.33
CA GLY A 138 12.68 4.64 -17.47
C GLY A 138 11.50 5.22 -18.28
N ARG A 139 10.26 5.09 -17.81
CA ARG A 139 9.10 5.74 -18.47
C ARG A 139 9.21 7.24 -18.29
N ARG A 140 9.00 7.97 -19.38
CA ARG A 140 9.16 9.43 -19.43
C ARG A 140 7.83 10.10 -19.77
N CYS A 141 7.45 11.08 -18.96
CA CYS A 141 6.38 12.02 -19.25
C CYS A 141 6.98 13.42 -19.34
N SER A 142 6.62 14.23 -20.34
CA SER A 142 7.15 15.58 -20.48
C SER A 142 6.06 16.57 -20.91
N ILE A 143 6.24 17.82 -20.44
CA ILE A 143 5.41 18.96 -20.82
C ILE A 143 6.31 20.11 -21.24
N ASN A 144 5.81 20.95 -22.14
CA ASN A 144 6.42 22.23 -22.48
C ASN A 144 5.60 23.35 -21.85
N GLY A 145 6.30 24.33 -21.30
CA GLY A 145 5.73 25.54 -20.76
C GLY A 145 5.89 26.74 -21.69
N PRO A 146 5.31 27.88 -21.30
CA PRO A 146 5.40 29.11 -22.07
C PRO A 146 6.86 29.64 -22.11
N ARG A 147 7.11 30.58 -23.00
CA ARG A 147 8.36 31.33 -23.03
C ARG A 147 8.52 32.11 -21.72
N PRO A 148 9.66 31.96 -21.01
CA PRO A 148 9.87 32.70 -19.77
C PRO A 148 10.11 34.18 -20.04
N GLU A 149 9.69 35.03 -19.12
CA GLU A 149 10.00 36.43 -19.13
C GLU A 149 11.41 36.71 -18.58
N LEU A 150 11.99 37.82 -19.00
CA LEU A 150 13.27 38.26 -18.45
C LEU A 150 13.12 38.64 -16.97
N ALA A 151 14.06 38.19 -16.16
CA ALA A 151 14.06 38.51 -14.75
C ALA A 151 14.21 40.03 -14.53
N GLN A 152 13.30 40.61 -13.74
CA GLN A 152 13.35 42.04 -13.42
C GLN A 152 14.29 42.36 -12.23
N ASN A 153 14.40 41.43 -11.26
CA ASN A 153 15.19 41.63 -10.06
C ASN A 153 16.28 40.57 -9.89
N VAL A 154 15.88 39.30 -9.69
CA VAL A 154 16.80 38.19 -9.44
C VAL A 154 16.63 37.12 -10.50
N PRO A 155 17.70 36.74 -11.21
CA PRO A 155 17.63 35.64 -12.19
C PRO A 155 17.25 34.32 -11.51
N LEU A 156 16.47 33.49 -12.22
CA LEU A 156 16.17 32.14 -11.80
C LEU A 156 17.45 31.28 -11.87
N SER A 157 17.83 30.69 -10.74
CA SER A 157 18.99 29.80 -10.69
C SER A 157 18.54 28.32 -10.67
N GLY A 158 19.41 27.42 -11.15
CA GLY A 158 19.19 25.99 -11.05
C GLY A 158 18.96 25.51 -9.61
N GLN A 159 19.61 26.16 -8.64
CA GLN A 159 19.41 25.86 -7.21
C GLN A 159 17.97 26.15 -6.74
N VAL A 160 17.40 27.29 -7.15
CA VAL A 160 16.00 27.65 -6.82
C VAL A 160 15.04 26.70 -7.51
N LEU A 161 15.26 26.36 -8.78
CA LEU A 161 14.46 25.35 -9.50
C LEU A 161 14.51 24.00 -8.80
N SER A 162 15.67 23.53 -8.42
CA SER A 162 15.82 22.27 -7.69
C SER A 162 15.09 22.29 -6.37
N GLN A 163 15.14 23.38 -5.63
CA GLN A 163 14.42 23.53 -4.37
C GLN A 163 12.89 23.53 -4.54
N TRP A 164 12.38 24.04 -5.64
CA TRP A 164 10.94 24.02 -5.93
C TRP A 164 10.48 22.63 -6.43
N LEU A 165 11.22 22.04 -7.36
CA LEU A 165 10.88 20.74 -7.96
C LEU A 165 11.03 19.58 -6.97
N SER A 166 11.86 19.70 -5.93
CA SER A 166 11.99 18.67 -4.90
C SER A 166 10.75 18.52 -4.01
N LYS A 167 9.83 19.51 -4.03
CA LYS A 167 8.62 19.51 -3.21
C LYS A 167 7.52 18.67 -3.86
N THR A 168 7.55 17.36 -3.64
CA THR A 168 6.55 16.40 -4.12
C THR A 168 5.46 16.05 -3.10
N GLY A 169 5.37 16.81 -2.00
CA GLY A 169 4.44 16.56 -0.89
C GLY A 169 2.98 16.42 -1.32
N GLY A 170 2.25 15.50 -0.70
CA GLY A 170 0.86 15.17 -1.04
C GLY A 170 0.71 14.30 -2.31
N THR A 171 1.82 13.84 -2.90
CA THR A 171 1.82 12.93 -4.05
C THR A 171 2.46 11.59 -3.68
N PRO A 172 2.21 10.50 -4.42
CA PRO A 172 2.85 9.21 -4.21
C PRO A 172 4.31 9.16 -4.74
N TYR A 173 4.94 10.30 -4.97
CA TYR A 173 6.25 10.39 -5.58
C TYR A 173 7.29 10.99 -4.64
N ARG A 174 8.54 10.52 -4.78
CA ARG A 174 9.73 11.08 -4.12
C ARG A 174 10.72 11.51 -5.18
N CYS A 175 11.06 12.78 -5.22
CA CYS A 175 12.11 13.27 -6.08
C CYS A 175 13.48 12.84 -5.56
N THR A 176 14.26 12.11 -6.36
CA THR A 176 15.60 11.61 -6.00
C THR A 176 16.70 12.33 -6.75
N GLU A 177 16.42 12.89 -7.93
CA GLU A 177 17.38 13.60 -8.74
C GLU A 177 16.68 14.72 -9.52
N ILE A 178 17.36 15.86 -9.67
CA ILE A 178 16.90 16.97 -10.50
C ILE A 178 18.07 17.43 -11.37
N ARG A 179 17.83 17.41 -12.67
CA ARG A 179 18.76 17.95 -13.69
C ARG A 179 18.15 19.22 -14.25
N THR A 180 18.88 20.33 -14.15
CA THR A 180 18.49 21.66 -14.63
C THR A 180 19.49 22.19 -15.63
#